data_00c6d155b795fa54032354935999557d
#
_entry.id   00c6d155b795fa54032354935999557d
#
_cell.length_a   1.000
_cell.length_b   1.000
_cell.length_c   1.000
_cell.angle_alpha   90.00
_cell.angle_beta   90.00
_cell.angle_gamma   90.00
#
_symmetry.space_group_name_H-M   'P 1'
#
loop_
_entity.id
_entity.type
_entity.pdbx_description
1 polymer ?
#
loop_
_entity_poly.entity_id
_entity_poly.type
_entity_poly.pdbx_seq_one_letter_code
_entity_poly.pdbx_strand_id
1 'polypeptide(L)'
;GPPVGEGGTGRGGAADAGLRERSKVLERIAAEASRLKFFVGKGGGLPGMERIQSRVAEVEARLARGLNECFGRAVAGRDARAAGRCLGAYVVAGLQAHAGDLARRELIGPLVALSVARRPEDEGSAPSLKPVLADLEGSMRVELGFLAELVGGLEPSRREHFDLAVDALAATDEAVAAALPGAYSPGVPETFRANYVAALAFADFVQAFLCASPAAAARFRASATHAAYLRRWNTSVYFSLHFQEIAGALETALAAGVAGGGGEWSLRASEALEASIEKVVSPDVFLPALADKLFRLCLQLVSRYTAWMQDGGGPRSAGAEGSLAAHSDAGRLARFLRGRYLEVWTLTLSATGPAEEDGGAGHLRAALEEAAAQLEALQRDLLQQVAAGVSEKCKDGLKFMRGIIATYRMTNRPMPSQPSQYVPGILGPFREFLEGRKAQLDAGARSVLVQATADAVSDRFNEVAADLLQTVAQTDASLKKLKKQPGAAGAGASDADKMRAQLFLDVEEFGRELVAVGAQVQGSGNAFQRLLESVRPPPLPAG
;
A
#
# COMPACT_ATOMS: atom_id res chain seq x y z
N GLY A 1 43.39 -65.75 28.09
CA GLY A 1 42.83 -64.53 28.50
C GLY A 1 41.54 -64.72 29.30
N PRO A 2 41.27 -63.94 30.33
CA PRO A 2 40.10 -64.09 31.20
C PRO A 2 38.83 -63.52 30.55
N PRO A 3 37.64 -63.96 31.03
CA PRO A 3 36.36 -63.59 30.44
C PRO A 3 35.97 -62.13 30.77
N VAL A 4 35.45 -61.45 29.77
CA VAL A 4 34.88 -60.11 29.85
C VAL A 4 33.56 -60.20 30.65
N GLY A 5 33.47 -59.49 31.75
CA GLY A 5 32.31 -59.48 32.62
C GLY A 5 31.11 -58.81 31.98
N GLU A 6 30.01 -59.52 31.81
CA GLU A 6 28.66 -59.02 31.66
C GLU A 6 28.21 -58.42 33.00
N GLY A 7 28.21 -57.09 33.10
CA GLY A 7 27.81 -56.37 34.32
C GLY A 7 27.35 -54.95 34.07
N GLY A 8 26.19 -54.77 33.41
CA GLY A 8 25.69 -53.42 33.17
C GLY A 8 24.17 -53.23 32.89
N THR A 9 23.41 -54.28 32.64
CA THR A 9 22.01 -54.17 32.21
C THR A 9 20.95 -54.38 33.30
N GLY A 10 21.33 -54.69 34.53
CA GLY A 10 20.38 -55.09 35.58
C GLY A 10 19.78 -53.93 36.42
N ARG A 11 20.44 -52.77 36.53
CA ARG A 11 19.95 -51.65 37.36
C ARG A 11 18.93 -50.78 36.69
N GLY A 12 18.99 -50.56 35.38
CA GLY A 12 18.01 -49.75 34.61
C GLY A 12 16.63 -50.44 34.56
N GLY A 13 16.59 -51.75 34.27
CA GLY A 13 15.34 -52.49 34.17
C GLY A 13 14.50 -52.58 35.44
N ALA A 14 15.13 -52.65 36.62
CA ALA A 14 14.41 -52.66 37.90
C ALA A 14 13.83 -51.28 38.30
N ALA A 15 14.54 -50.20 37.98
CA ALA A 15 14.06 -48.84 38.18
C ALA A 15 12.88 -48.50 37.26
N ASP A 16 12.92 -48.92 35.99
CA ASP A 16 11.83 -48.72 35.02
C ASP A 16 10.59 -49.56 35.38
N ALA A 17 10.74 -50.79 35.87
CA ALA A 17 9.65 -51.62 36.36
C ALA A 17 8.96 -50.98 37.56
N GLY A 18 9.73 -50.42 38.52
CA GLY A 18 9.20 -49.71 39.68
C GLY A 18 8.43 -48.42 39.30
N LEU A 19 8.91 -47.69 38.30
CA LEU A 19 8.25 -46.47 37.79
C LEU A 19 6.91 -46.80 37.10
N ARG A 20 6.85 -47.85 36.29
CA ARG A 20 5.61 -48.33 35.65
C ARG A 20 4.60 -48.83 36.66
N GLU A 21 5.02 -49.51 37.72
CA GLU A 21 4.10 -49.95 38.77
C GLU A 21 3.56 -48.75 39.57
N ARG A 22 4.42 -47.78 39.91
CA ARG A 22 4.00 -46.56 40.60
C ARG A 22 2.98 -45.78 39.74
N SER A 23 3.17 -45.67 38.43
CA SER A 23 2.23 -44.99 37.53
C SER A 23 0.86 -45.66 37.50
N LYS A 24 0.78 -47.00 37.55
CA LYS A 24 -0.49 -47.74 37.69
C LYS A 24 -1.22 -47.47 39.01
N VAL A 25 -0.47 -47.43 40.08
CA VAL A 25 -1.05 -47.13 41.42
C VAL A 25 -1.63 -45.71 41.45
N LEU A 26 -0.89 -44.73 40.91
CA LEU A 26 -1.33 -43.33 40.81
C LEU A 26 -2.58 -43.18 39.92
N GLU A 27 -2.65 -43.89 38.82
CA GLU A 27 -3.82 -43.91 37.92
C GLU A 27 -5.08 -44.44 38.65
N ARG A 28 -4.94 -45.51 39.46
CA ARG A 28 -6.04 -46.04 40.30
C ARG A 28 -6.45 -45.05 41.38
N ILE A 29 -5.49 -44.44 42.08
CA ILE A 29 -5.77 -43.43 43.11
C ILE A 29 -6.49 -42.23 42.46
N ALA A 30 -6.10 -41.78 41.26
CA ALA A 30 -6.75 -40.71 40.54
C ALA A 30 -8.21 -41.01 40.23
N ALA A 31 -8.52 -42.26 39.83
CA ALA A 31 -9.89 -42.70 39.56
C ALA A 31 -10.77 -42.68 40.83
N GLU A 32 -10.22 -43.15 41.94
CA GLU A 32 -10.98 -43.14 43.21
C GLU A 32 -11.12 -41.73 43.80
N ALA A 33 -10.09 -40.88 43.68
CA ALA A 33 -10.14 -39.47 44.08
C ALA A 33 -11.20 -38.70 43.29
N SER A 34 -11.29 -38.95 41.97
CA SER A 34 -12.30 -38.34 41.11
C SER A 34 -13.74 -38.75 41.49
N ARG A 35 -13.94 -40.05 41.80
CA ARG A 35 -15.24 -40.55 42.32
C ARG A 35 -15.60 -39.90 43.65
N LEU A 36 -14.65 -39.81 44.59
CA LEU A 36 -14.88 -39.16 45.88
C LEU A 36 -15.24 -37.68 45.69
N LYS A 37 -14.55 -36.97 44.82
CA LYS A 37 -14.84 -35.57 44.53
C LYS A 37 -16.25 -35.38 43.96
N PHE A 38 -16.68 -36.28 43.06
CA PHE A 38 -18.04 -36.25 42.54
C PHE A 38 -19.10 -36.43 43.64
N PHE A 39 -18.93 -37.40 44.56
CA PHE A 39 -19.90 -37.63 45.66
C PHE A 39 -19.90 -36.48 46.66
N VAL A 40 -18.73 -35.94 46.99
CA VAL A 40 -18.59 -34.76 47.85
C VAL A 40 -19.28 -33.54 47.25
N GLY A 41 -19.13 -33.32 45.95
CA GLY A 41 -19.80 -32.22 45.24
C GLY A 41 -21.33 -32.36 45.25
N LYS A 42 -21.86 -33.62 45.18
CA LYS A 42 -23.30 -33.89 45.27
C LYS A 42 -23.85 -33.77 46.71
N GLY A 43 -22.98 -34.01 47.73
CA GLY A 43 -23.36 -33.97 49.15
C GLY A 43 -23.13 -32.62 49.84
N GLY A 44 -22.86 -31.55 49.12
CA GLY A 44 -22.36 -30.26 49.67
C GLY A 44 -23.19 -29.56 50.75
N GLY A 45 -24.47 -29.98 50.93
CA GLY A 45 -25.33 -29.47 52.01
C GLY A 45 -25.46 -30.37 53.26
N LEU A 46 -24.74 -31.48 53.31
CA LEU A 46 -24.87 -32.43 54.45
C LEU A 46 -23.91 -32.06 55.62
N PRO A 47 -24.35 -32.22 56.87
CA PRO A 47 -23.51 -31.96 58.05
C PRO A 47 -22.22 -32.80 58.04
N GLY A 48 -21.09 -32.20 58.34
CA GLY A 48 -19.77 -32.87 58.40
C GLY A 48 -19.05 -33.00 57.04
N MET A 49 -19.68 -32.57 55.93
CA MET A 49 -19.10 -32.66 54.60
C MET A 49 -17.84 -31.81 54.44
N GLU A 50 -17.70 -30.70 55.16
CA GLU A 50 -16.51 -29.83 55.18
C GLU A 50 -15.24 -30.59 55.59
N ARG A 51 -15.32 -31.49 56.55
CA ARG A 51 -14.18 -32.34 56.95
C ARG A 51 -13.79 -33.31 55.84
N ILE A 52 -14.78 -33.85 55.12
CA ILE A 52 -14.52 -34.75 53.99
C ILE A 52 -13.90 -33.97 52.84
N GLN A 53 -14.41 -32.77 52.52
CA GLN A 53 -13.84 -31.87 51.50
C GLN A 53 -12.38 -31.55 51.78
N SER A 54 -12.04 -31.19 53.04
CA SER A 54 -10.67 -30.92 53.46
C SER A 54 -9.76 -32.12 53.25
N ARG A 55 -10.23 -33.34 53.58
CA ARG A 55 -9.46 -34.58 53.37
C ARG A 55 -9.30 -34.93 51.91
N VAL A 56 -10.30 -34.70 51.08
CA VAL A 56 -10.22 -34.91 49.63
C VAL A 56 -9.19 -33.94 49.01
N ALA A 57 -9.20 -32.67 49.41
CA ALA A 57 -8.21 -31.70 48.96
C ALA A 57 -6.77 -32.11 49.38
N GLU A 58 -6.58 -32.66 50.59
CA GLU A 58 -5.29 -33.19 51.02
C GLU A 58 -4.82 -34.38 50.17
N VAL A 59 -5.74 -35.30 49.82
CA VAL A 59 -5.46 -36.44 48.93
C VAL A 59 -5.11 -35.95 47.54
N GLU A 60 -5.84 -34.97 46.99
CA GLU A 60 -5.54 -34.37 45.70
C GLU A 60 -4.14 -33.72 45.68
N ALA A 61 -3.79 -32.99 46.72
CA ALA A 61 -2.48 -32.38 46.84
C ALA A 61 -1.34 -33.43 46.91
N ARG A 62 -1.56 -34.55 47.63
CA ARG A 62 -0.60 -35.68 47.67
C ARG A 62 -0.53 -36.39 46.30
N LEU A 63 -1.66 -36.60 45.64
CA LEU A 63 -1.73 -37.19 44.33
C LEU A 63 -0.99 -36.32 43.30
N ALA A 64 -1.23 -35.01 43.30
CA ALA A 64 -0.52 -34.07 42.43
C ALA A 64 0.99 -34.15 42.57
N ARG A 65 1.49 -34.14 43.81
CA ARG A 65 2.93 -34.30 44.08
C ARG A 65 3.48 -35.64 43.57
N GLY A 66 2.74 -36.75 43.82
CA GLY A 66 3.13 -38.08 43.39
C GLY A 66 3.13 -38.21 41.84
N LEU A 67 2.14 -37.60 41.16
CA LEU A 67 2.06 -37.55 39.72
C LEU A 67 3.20 -36.72 39.14
N ASN A 68 3.48 -35.52 39.68
CA ASN A 68 4.57 -34.65 39.26
C ASN A 68 5.92 -35.37 39.29
N GLU A 69 6.24 -36.04 40.41
CA GLU A 69 7.47 -36.79 40.56
C GLU A 69 7.56 -38.00 39.61
N CYS A 70 6.46 -38.75 39.47
CA CYS A 70 6.41 -39.90 38.58
C CYS A 70 6.50 -39.49 37.11
N PHE A 71 5.77 -38.46 36.70
CA PHE A 71 5.77 -37.93 35.35
C PHE A 71 7.11 -37.35 34.96
N GLY A 72 7.73 -36.51 35.82
CA GLY A 72 9.05 -35.94 35.54
C GLY A 72 10.10 -37.03 35.33
N ARG A 73 10.11 -38.09 36.17
CA ARG A 73 11.01 -39.24 35.98
C ARG A 73 10.72 -40.06 34.75
N ALA A 74 9.43 -40.20 34.41
CA ALA A 74 9.01 -40.92 33.18
C ALA A 74 9.42 -40.18 31.90
N VAL A 75 9.31 -38.86 31.88
CA VAL A 75 9.76 -38.03 30.77
C VAL A 75 11.28 -38.06 30.63
N ALA A 76 12.02 -37.88 31.75
CA ALA A 76 13.49 -37.95 31.74
C ALA A 76 14.01 -39.31 31.30
N GLY A 77 13.32 -40.41 31.67
CA GLY A 77 13.64 -41.78 31.25
C GLY A 77 13.05 -42.17 29.88
N ARG A 78 12.31 -41.29 29.25
CA ARG A 78 11.56 -41.52 27.98
C ARG A 78 10.66 -42.77 28.05
N ASP A 79 10.07 -43.09 29.23
CA ASP A 79 9.11 -44.18 29.38
C ASP A 79 7.70 -43.75 28.99
N ALA A 80 7.34 -43.97 27.72
CA ALA A 80 6.04 -43.59 27.15
C ALA A 80 4.85 -44.23 27.89
N ARG A 81 5.00 -45.44 28.47
CA ARG A 81 3.92 -46.14 29.19
C ARG A 81 3.66 -45.48 30.55
N ALA A 82 4.70 -45.20 31.29
CA ALA A 82 4.57 -44.54 32.59
C ALA A 82 4.08 -43.11 32.45
N ALA A 83 4.66 -42.35 31.49
CA ALA A 83 4.27 -40.96 31.21
C ALA A 83 2.83 -40.85 30.70
N GLY A 84 2.40 -41.70 29.75
CA GLY A 84 1.03 -41.73 29.25
C GLY A 84 -0.02 -42.04 30.32
N ARG A 85 0.29 -42.95 31.29
CA ARG A 85 -0.57 -43.20 32.43
C ARG A 85 -0.67 -41.99 33.35
N CYS A 86 0.45 -41.32 33.63
CA CYS A 86 0.43 -40.09 34.41
C CYS A 86 -0.43 -39.00 33.75
N LEU A 87 -0.32 -38.80 32.42
CA LEU A 87 -1.16 -37.86 31.73
C LEU A 87 -2.67 -38.24 31.83
N GLY A 88 -2.99 -39.54 31.67
CA GLY A 88 -4.35 -40.03 31.89
C GLY A 88 -4.85 -39.78 33.32
N ALA A 89 -4.01 -39.99 34.32
CA ALA A 89 -4.33 -39.77 35.73
C ALA A 89 -4.57 -38.28 36.03
N TYR A 90 -3.76 -37.37 35.46
CA TYR A 90 -4.00 -35.92 35.58
C TYR A 90 -5.38 -35.51 35.05
N VAL A 91 -5.79 -36.03 33.88
CA VAL A 91 -7.11 -35.72 33.31
C VAL A 91 -8.23 -36.26 34.18
N VAL A 92 -8.13 -37.53 34.62
CA VAL A 92 -9.15 -38.17 35.48
C VAL A 92 -9.33 -37.45 36.81
N ALA A 93 -8.21 -37.00 37.43
CA ALA A 93 -8.26 -36.27 38.70
C ALA A 93 -8.63 -34.77 38.55
N GLY A 94 -8.69 -34.24 37.33
CA GLY A 94 -8.91 -32.81 37.08
C GLY A 94 -7.68 -31.95 37.45
N LEU A 95 -6.47 -32.54 37.36
CA LEU A 95 -5.19 -31.93 37.75
C LEU A 95 -4.29 -31.59 36.56
N GLN A 96 -4.84 -31.45 35.33
CA GLN A 96 -4.07 -31.24 34.11
C GLN A 96 -3.22 -29.96 34.14
N ALA A 97 -3.66 -28.90 34.84
CA ALA A 97 -2.88 -27.68 35.05
C ALA A 97 -1.50 -27.96 35.70
N HIS A 98 -1.43 -28.95 36.61
CA HIS A 98 -0.14 -29.33 37.23
C HIS A 98 0.84 -29.94 36.23
N ALA A 99 0.36 -30.64 35.23
CA ALA A 99 1.21 -31.19 34.17
C ALA A 99 1.79 -30.06 33.27
N GLY A 100 0.98 -29.06 32.94
CA GLY A 100 1.45 -27.85 32.22
C GLY A 100 2.47 -27.06 33.01
N ASP A 101 2.19 -26.81 34.29
CA ASP A 101 3.10 -26.11 35.18
C ASP A 101 4.44 -26.86 35.35
N LEU A 102 4.41 -28.20 35.44
CA LEU A 102 5.61 -29.01 35.49
C LEU A 102 6.41 -28.93 34.20
N ALA A 103 5.75 -29.09 33.07
CA ALA A 103 6.40 -28.96 31.76
C ALA A 103 7.06 -27.58 31.59
N ARG A 104 6.37 -26.53 32.00
CA ARG A 104 6.87 -25.15 31.94
C ARG A 104 8.10 -24.93 32.81
N ARG A 105 8.08 -25.39 34.09
CA ARG A 105 9.16 -25.15 35.03
C ARG A 105 10.36 -26.09 34.87
N GLU A 106 10.10 -27.37 34.63
CA GLU A 106 11.16 -28.41 34.70
C GLU A 106 11.75 -28.72 33.29
N LEU A 107 10.97 -28.51 32.21
CA LEU A 107 11.39 -28.87 30.88
C LEU A 107 11.67 -27.63 30.01
N ILE A 108 10.68 -26.75 29.86
CA ILE A 108 10.76 -25.63 28.91
C ILE A 108 11.61 -24.48 29.47
N GLY A 109 11.37 -24.07 30.73
CA GLY A 109 12.10 -22.96 31.34
C GLY A 109 13.62 -23.10 31.31
N PRO A 110 14.21 -24.27 31.69
CA PRO A 110 15.64 -24.49 31.56
C PRO A 110 16.19 -24.39 30.14
N LEU A 111 15.43 -24.86 29.12
CA LEU A 111 15.84 -24.74 27.72
C LEU A 111 15.91 -23.28 27.30
N VAL A 112 14.88 -22.50 27.62
CA VAL A 112 14.85 -21.06 27.31
C VAL A 112 15.98 -20.32 27.99
N ALA A 113 16.20 -20.57 29.30
CA ALA A 113 17.28 -19.95 30.07
C ALA A 113 18.66 -20.26 29.47
N LEU A 114 18.86 -21.49 29.00
CA LEU A 114 20.11 -21.92 28.37
C LEU A 114 20.33 -21.25 27.03
N SER A 115 19.30 -21.17 26.18
CA SER A 115 19.38 -20.52 24.89
C SER A 115 19.62 -19.02 25.02
N VAL A 116 19.01 -18.36 26.00
CA VAL A 116 19.28 -16.95 26.33
C VAL A 116 20.72 -16.75 26.81
N ALA A 117 21.24 -17.65 27.64
CA ALA A 117 22.61 -17.57 28.15
C ALA A 117 23.69 -17.80 27.08
N ARG A 118 23.40 -18.61 26.05
CA ARG A 118 24.30 -18.89 24.93
C ARG A 118 24.37 -17.80 23.87
N ARG A 119 23.56 -16.76 23.99
CA ARG A 119 23.55 -15.68 23.01
C ARG A 119 24.94 -15.06 22.84
N PRO A 120 25.32 -14.61 21.62
CA PRO A 120 26.47 -13.76 21.40
C PRO A 120 26.31 -12.43 22.16
N GLU A 121 27.34 -11.97 22.84
CA GLU A 121 27.35 -10.63 23.44
C GLU A 121 27.59 -9.60 22.32
N ASP A 122 26.52 -8.96 21.85
CA ASP A 122 26.62 -7.83 20.94
C ASP A 122 26.92 -6.55 21.75
N GLU A 123 28.14 -6.09 21.75
CA GLU A 123 28.53 -4.83 22.35
C GLU A 123 27.85 -3.66 21.64
N GLY A 124 26.84 -3.04 22.29
CA GLY A 124 26.29 -1.74 21.91
C GLY A 124 25.13 -1.71 20.91
N SER A 125 24.63 -2.85 20.46
CA SER A 125 23.45 -2.94 19.60
C SER A 125 22.21 -3.43 20.36
N ALA A 126 21.00 -3.12 19.85
CA ALA A 126 19.78 -3.70 20.41
C ALA A 126 19.84 -5.24 20.28
N PRO A 127 19.41 -6.00 21.31
CA PRO A 127 19.60 -7.45 21.35
C PRO A 127 18.82 -8.14 20.22
N SER A 128 19.49 -9.04 19.48
CA SER A 128 18.88 -9.86 18.42
C SER A 128 18.24 -11.11 19.04
N LEU A 129 16.96 -11.36 18.73
CA LEU A 129 16.24 -12.57 19.13
C LEU A 129 16.45 -13.75 18.18
N LYS A 130 16.79 -13.52 16.93
CA LYS A 130 16.90 -14.55 15.91
C LYS A 130 17.80 -15.73 16.32
N PRO A 131 19.05 -15.50 16.79
CA PRO A 131 19.92 -16.62 17.19
C PRO A 131 19.39 -17.34 18.46
N VAL A 132 18.80 -16.61 19.41
CA VAL A 132 18.24 -17.20 20.62
C VAL A 132 17.07 -18.12 20.32
N LEU A 133 16.13 -17.66 19.47
CA LEU A 133 14.97 -18.45 19.10
C LEU A 133 15.35 -19.64 18.23
N ALA A 134 16.34 -19.51 17.32
CA ALA A 134 16.84 -20.63 16.51
C ALA A 134 17.52 -21.72 17.37
N ASP A 135 18.32 -21.35 18.38
CA ASP A 135 18.91 -22.31 19.34
C ASP A 135 17.81 -22.99 20.15
N LEU A 136 16.80 -22.23 20.59
CA LEU A 136 15.66 -22.76 21.33
C LEU A 136 14.83 -23.74 20.49
N GLU A 137 14.56 -23.44 19.22
CA GLU A 137 13.88 -24.37 18.29
C GLU A 137 14.62 -25.70 18.18
N GLY A 138 15.94 -25.64 18.01
CA GLY A 138 16.79 -26.84 17.98
C GLY A 138 16.70 -27.65 19.26
N SER A 139 16.80 -26.99 20.41
CA SER A 139 16.72 -27.61 21.74
C SER A 139 15.33 -28.21 22.00
N MET A 140 14.26 -27.50 21.64
CA MET A 140 12.88 -28.01 21.78
C MET A 140 12.62 -29.26 20.92
N ARG A 141 13.12 -29.32 19.70
CA ARG A 141 12.98 -30.52 18.85
C ARG A 141 13.58 -31.77 19.50
N VAL A 142 14.72 -31.62 20.16
CA VAL A 142 15.44 -32.73 20.81
C VAL A 142 14.76 -33.12 22.12
N GLU A 143 14.46 -32.15 22.98
CA GLU A 143 14.03 -32.43 24.35
C GLU A 143 12.50 -32.61 24.48
N LEU A 144 11.72 -31.86 23.73
CA LEU A 144 10.25 -31.92 23.80
C LEU A 144 9.63 -32.86 22.74
N GLY A 145 10.42 -33.39 21.78
CA GLY A 145 9.90 -34.28 20.74
C GLY A 145 9.18 -35.49 21.32
N PHE A 146 9.77 -36.14 22.33
CA PHE A 146 9.13 -37.26 23.01
C PHE A 146 7.80 -36.89 23.66
N LEU A 147 7.70 -35.72 24.29
CA LEU A 147 6.48 -35.25 24.96
C LEU A 147 5.41 -34.84 23.92
N ALA A 148 5.80 -34.24 22.81
CA ALA A 148 4.90 -33.89 21.71
C ALA A 148 4.30 -35.15 21.07
N GLU A 149 5.10 -36.18 20.80
CA GLU A 149 4.62 -37.48 20.30
C GLU A 149 3.69 -38.17 21.30
N LEU A 150 4.02 -38.14 22.57
CA LEU A 150 3.22 -38.73 23.63
C LEU A 150 1.83 -38.09 23.73
N VAL A 151 1.78 -36.75 23.76
CA VAL A 151 0.52 -36.02 23.81
C VAL A 151 -0.25 -36.22 22.49
N GLY A 152 0.44 -36.21 21.34
CA GLY A 152 -0.14 -36.50 20.03
C GLY A 152 -0.80 -37.88 19.94
N GLY A 153 -0.26 -38.87 20.63
CA GLY A 153 -0.78 -40.25 20.70
C GLY A 153 -1.93 -40.47 21.67
N LEU A 154 -2.31 -39.47 22.47
CA LEU A 154 -3.46 -39.58 23.38
C LEU A 154 -4.78 -39.58 22.60
N GLU A 155 -5.82 -40.22 23.20
CA GLU A 155 -7.19 -40.12 22.73
C GLU A 155 -7.61 -38.63 22.62
N PRO A 156 -8.38 -38.23 21.58
CA PRO A 156 -8.74 -36.84 21.34
C PRO A 156 -9.32 -36.13 22.56
N SER A 157 -10.22 -36.81 23.30
CA SER A 157 -10.84 -36.27 24.53
C SER A 157 -9.86 -35.97 25.67
N ARG A 158 -8.75 -36.71 25.74
CA ARG A 158 -7.68 -36.49 26.73
C ARG A 158 -6.66 -35.47 26.25
N ARG A 159 -6.36 -35.46 24.95
CA ARG A 159 -5.42 -34.53 24.30
C ARG A 159 -5.82 -33.09 24.46
N GLU A 160 -7.13 -32.80 24.39
CA GLU A 160 -7.67 -31.43 24.51
C GLU A 160 -7.36 -30.74 25.85
N HIS A 161 -6.96 -31.50 26.84
CA HIS A 161 -6.59 -30.97 28.16
C HIS A 161 -5.12 -30.53 28.31
N PHE A 162 -4.30 -30.71 27.26
CA PHE A 162 -2.87 -30.39 27.28
C PHE A 162 -2.52 -29.43 26.16
N ASP A 163 -2.25 -28.19 26.49
CA ASP A 163 -1.90 -27.12 25.54
C ASP A 163 -0.40 -26.77 25.62
N LEU A 164 0.47 -27.78 25.34
CA LEU A 164 1.93 -27.62 25.41
C LEU A 164 2.45 -26.43 24.60
N ALA A 165 1.80 -26.10 23.48
CA ALA A 165 2.17 -24.94 22.67
C ALA A 165 1.95 -23.62 23.42
N VAL A 166 0.85 -23.52 24.19
CA VAL A 166 0.56 -22.35 25.02
C VAL A 166 1.58 -22.22 26.14
N ASP A 167 1.92 -23.35 26.81
CA ASP A 167 2.91 -23.39 27.89
C ASP A 167 4.32 -23.03 27.39
N ALA A 168 4.71 -23.52 26.21
CA ALA A 168 5.99 -23.22 25.60
C ALA A 168 6.12 -21.75 25.21
N LEU A 169 5.09 -21.20 24.58
CA LEU A 169 5.08 -19.78 24.19
C LEU A 169 5.09 -18.86 25.42
N ALA A 170 4.32 -19.19 26.47
CA ALA A 170 4.29 -18.42 27.71
C ALA A 170 5.66 -18.37 28.38
N ALA A 171 6.29 -19.54 28.55
CA ALA A 171 7.61 -19.64 29.20
C ALA A 171 8.68 -18.87 28.40
N THR A 172 8.63 -18.96 27.07
CA THR A 172 9.56 -18.22 26.19
C THR A 172 9.36 -16.72 26.30
N ASP A 173 8.10 -16.26 26.21
CA ASP A 173 7.77 -14.83 26.31
C ASP A 173 8.19 -14.20 27.63
N GLU A 174 7.93 -14.89 28.74
CA GLU A 174 8.32 -14.46 30.10
C GLU A 174 9.84 -14.36 30.25
N ALA A 175 10.57 -15.40 29.84
CA ALA A 175 12.03 -15.46 30.00
C ALA A 175 12.74 -14.46 29.07
N VAL A 176 12.30 -14.34 27.81
CA VAL A 176 12.85 -13.37 26.87
C VAL A 176 12.55 -11.94 27.33
N ALA A 177 11.34 -11.65 27.80
CA ALA A 177 10.98 -10.33 28.31
C ALA A 177 11.79 -9.93 29.55
N ALA A 178 12.09 -10.88 30.41
CA ALA A 178 12.92 -10.65 31.61
C ALA A 178 14.41 -10.44 31.27
N ALA A 179 14.95 -11.25 30.37
CA ALA A 179 16.38 -11.24 30.06
C ALA A 179 16.76 -10.21 28.95
N LEU A 180 15.86 -9.92 28.02
CA LEU A 180 16.10 -9.11 26.83
C LEU A 180 14.99 -8.05 26.61
N PRO A 181 14.69 -7.19 27.58
CA PRO A 181 13.58 -6.22 27.44
C PRO A 181 13.80 -5.25 26.26
N GLY A 182 15.05 -4.97 25.91
CA GLY A 182 15.41 -4.13 24.76
C GLY A 182 15.08 -4.72 23.39
N ALA A 183 14.86 -6.05 23.31
CA ALA A 183 14.52 -6.71 22.06
C ALA A 183 13.16 -6.29 21.48
N TYR A 184 12.26 -5.79 22.32
CA TYR A 184 10.92 -5.32 21.95
C TYR A 184 10.88 -3.81 21.67
N SER A 185 12.03 -3.12 21.78
CA SER A 185 12.09 -1.67 21.61
C SER A 185 12.04 -1.28 20.13
N PRO A 186 11.08 -0.45 19.68
CA PRO A 186 11.01 0.03 18.31
C PRO A 186 12.01 1.14 17.97
N GLY A 187 12.86 1.57 18.93
CA GLY A 187 13.82 2.67 18.74
C GLY A 187 14.88 2.42 17.67
N VAL A 188 15.16 1.14 17.36
CA VAL A 188 15.96 0.73 16.20
C VAL A 188 15.06 -0.11 15.29
N PRO A 189 14.41 0.49 14.28
CA PRO A 189 13.38 -0.16 13.48
C PRO A 189 13.83 -1.45 12.80
N GLU A 190 15.04 -1.50 12.29
CA GLU A 190 15.61 -2.68 11.62
C GLU A 190 15.72 -3.89 12.58
N THR A 191 16.28 -3.67 13.78
CA THR A 191 16.40 -4.72 14.81
C THR A 191 15.02 -5.13 15.31
N PHE A 192 14.13 -4.16 15.57
CA PHE A 192 12.74 -4.44 15.96
C PHE A 192 12.04 -5.34 14.95
N ARG A 193 12.14 -5.00 13.66
CA ARG A 193 11.54 -5.79 12.59
C ARG A 193 12.12 -7.20 12.53
N ALA A 194 13.45 -7.33 12.56
CA ALA A 194 14.13 -8.64 12.54
C ALA A 194 13.68 -9.52 13.71
N ASN A 195 13.57 -8.93 14.91
CA ASN A 195 13.10 -9.62 16.11
C ASN A 195 11.62 -9.99 16.03
N TYR A 196 10.76 -9.09 15.51
CA TYR A 196 9.35 -9.36 15.34
C TYR A 196 9.10 -10.51 14.35
N VAL A 197 9.79 -10.51 13.21
CA VAL A 197 9.70 -11.59 12.21
C VAL A 197 10.21 -12.91 12.79
N ALA A 198 11.31 -12.91 13.55
CA ALA A 198 11.82 -14.10 14.22
C ALA A 198 10.83 -14.62 15.28
N ALA A 199 10.17 -13.72 16.01
CA ALA A 199 9.16 -14.07 16.99
C ALA A 199 7.90 -14.69 16.36
N LEU A 200 7.45 -14.18 15.22
CA LEU A 200 6.35 -14.79 14.47
C LEU A 200 6.72 -16.18 13.96
N ALA A 201 7.89 -16.32 13.35
CA ALA A 201 8.38 -17.61 12.88
C ALA A 201 8.48 -18.64 14.01
N PHE A 202 8.92 -18.20 15.19
CA PHE A 202 8.97 -19.05 16.39
C PHE A 202 7.56 -19.48 16.86
N ALA A 203 6.58 -18.57 16.85
CA ALA A 203 5.20 -18.93 17.20
C ALA A 203 4.61 -19.95 16.20
N ASP A 204 4.90 -19.79 14.91
CA ASP A 204 4.52 -20.75 13.87
C ASP A 204 5.21 -22.11 14.07
N PHE A 205 6.49 -22.11 14.41
CA PHE A 205 7.21 -23.32 14.78
C PHE A 205 6.57 -24.03 15.97
N VAL A 206 6.29 -23.30 17.07
CA VAL A 206 5.65 -23.84 18.26
C VAL A 206 4.29 -24.44 17.91
N GLN A 207 3.49 -23.77 17.11
CA GLN A 207 2.21 -24.27 16.61
C GLN A 207 2.39 -25.57 15.80
N ALA A 208 3.26 -25.55 14.80
CA ALA A 208 3.48 -26.71 13.93
C ALA A 208 4.05 -27.92 14.66
N PHE A 209 4.92 -27.69 15.64
CA PHE A 209 5.63 -28.75 16.36
C PHE A 209 4.84 -29.33 17.54
N LEU A 210 4.11 -28.49 18.31
CA LEU A 210 3.45 -28.91 19.54
C LEU A 210 1.93 -29.08 19.42
N CYS A 211 1.29 -28.54 18.38
CA CYS A 211 -0.16 -28.73 18.17
C CYS A 211 -0.40 -29.99 17.35
N ALA A 212 -0.87 -31.04 18.02
CA ALA A 212 -1.10 -32.36 17.41
C ALA A 212 -2.33 -32.44 16.49
N SER A 213 -3.11 -31.36 16.33
CA SER A 213 -4.30 -31.34 15.46
C SER A 213 -4.66 -29.93 15.02
N PRO A 214 -5.41 -29.76 13.92
CA PRO A 214 -5.92 -28.45 13.50
C PRO A 214 -6.76 -27.74 14.57
N ALA A 215 -7.53 -28.48 15.37
CA ALA A 215 -8.30 -27.94 16.49
C ALA A 215 -7.39 -27.39 17.60
N ALA A 216 -6.29 -28.07 17.94
CA ALA A 216 -5.30 -27.59 18.90
C ALA A 216 -4.60 -26.32 18.36
N ALA A 217 -4.25 -26.28 17.08
CA ALA A 217 -3.68 -25.09 16.43
C ALA A 217 -4.66 -23.90 16.47
N ALA A 218 -5.95 -24.13 16.24
CA ALA A 218 -6.97 -23.09 16.35
C ALA A 218 -7.11 -22.57 17.77
N ARG A 219 -7.13 -23.45 18.79
CA ARG A 219 -7.13 -23.04 20.21
C ARG A 219 -5.87 -22.24 20.57
N PHE A 220 -4.70 -22.69 20.13
CA PHE A 220 -3.44 -21.99 20.35
C PHE A 220 -3.51 -20.54 19.83
N ARG A 221 -3.93 -20.35 18.58
CA ARG A 221 -4.10 -19.00 17.99
C ARG A 221 -5.13 -18.14 18.71
N ALA A 222 -6.20 -18.74 19.21
CA ALA A 222 -7.25 -18.06 19.96
C ALA A 222 -6.88 -17.82 21.45
N SER A 223 -5.75 -18.36 21.94
CA SER A 223 -5.35 -18.26 23.33
C SER A 223 -4.99 -16.84 23.76
N ALA A 224 -5.26 -16.53 25.02
CA ALA A 224 -4.84 -15.25 25.62
C ALA A 224 -3.32 -15.07 25.60
N THR A 225 -2.56 -16.17 25.73
CA THR A 225 -1.09 -16.18 25.65
C THR A 225 -0.58 -15.74 24.28
N HIS A 226 -1.10 -16.34 23.22
CA HIS A 226 -0.73 -15.95 21.85
C HIS A 226 -1.06 -14.48 21.58
N ALA A 227 -2.25 -14.04 22.00
CA ALA A 227 -2.65 -12.64 21.86
C ALA A 227 -1.77 -11.69 22.70
N ALA A 228 -1.34 -12.10 23.90
CA ALA A 228 -0.43 -11.32 24.76
C ALA A 228 0.97 -11.21 24.13
N TYR A 229 1.48 -12.32 23.60
CA TYR A 229 2.76 -12.39 22.90
C TYR A 229 2.83 -11.41 21.73
N LEU A 230 1.78 -11.37 20.89
CA LEU A 230 1.71 -10.43 19.77
C LEU A 230 1.55 -8.98 20.23
N ARG A 231 0.76 -8.70 21.27
CA ARG A 231 0.57 -7.34 21.81
C ARG A 231 1.80 -6.73 22.46
N ARG A 232 2.79 -7.54 22.82
CA ARG A 232 4.06 -7.04 23.38
C ARG A 232 4.82 -6.18 22.39
N TRP A 233 4.62 -6.42 21.10
CA TRP A 233 5.27 -5.70 20.01
C TRP A 233 4.54 -4.39 19.69
N ASN A 234 5.19 -3.27 19.96
CA ASN A 234 4.60 -1.95 19.68
C ASN A 234 4.76 -1.58 18.19
N THR A 235 4.03 -2.30 17.34
CA THR A 235 4.02 -2.06 15.89
C THR A 235 3.50 -0.67 15.51
N SER A 236 2.72 -0.02 16.40
CA SER A 236 2.23 1.34 16.14
C SER A 236 3.35 2.38 16.21
N VAL A 237 4.30 2.26 17.15
CA VAL A 237 5.47 3.14 17.20
C VAL A 237 6.40 2.86 16.03
N TYR A 238 6.63 1.58 15.69
CA TYR A 238 7.40 1.19 14.51
C TYR A 238 6.83 1.85 13.24
N PHE A 239 5.51 1.75 13.03
CA PHE A 239 4.85 2.42 11.90
C PHE A 239 5.05 3.94 11.93
N SER A 240 4.92 4.58 13.10
CA SER A 240 5.07 6.03 13.21
C SER A 240 6.47 6.52 12.85
N LEU A 241 7.51 5.75 13.20
CA LEU A 241 8.89 6.08 12.83
C LEU A 241 9.09 6.02 11.31
N HIS A 242 8.66 4.94 10.65
CA HIS A 242 8.73 4.84 9.20
C HIS A 242 7.83 5.84 8.48
N PHE A 243 6.63 6.12 9.03
CA PHE A 243 5.77 7.17 8.51
C PHE A 243 6.49 8.53 8.48
N GLN A 244 7.12 8.92 9.59
CA GLN A 244 7.85 10.19 9.68
C GLN A 244 9.02 10.24 8.70
N GLU A 245 9.76 9.15 8.56
CA GLU A 245 10.88 9.05 7.62
C GLU A 245 10.40 9.17 6.16
N ILE A 246 9.42 8.35 5.78
CA ILE A 246 8.94 8.25 4.39
C ILE A 246 8.18 9.50 3.97
N ALA A 247 7.22 9.96 4.79
CA ALA A 247 6.47 11.18 4.50
C ALA A 247 7.36 12.43 4.57
N GLY A 248 8.32 12.48 5.50
CA GLY A 248 9.27 13.58 5.61
C GLY A 248 10.20 13.70 4.41
N ALA A 249 10.61 12.57 3.81
CA ALA A 249 11.41 12.57 2.58
C ALA A 249 10.62 13.19 1.41
N LEU A 250 9.36 12.82 1.23
CA LEU A 250 8.49 13.42 0.22
C LEU A 250 8.25 14.91 0.50
N GLU A 251 7.89 15.32 1.72
CA GLU A 251 7.66 16.73 2.06
C GLU A 251 8.90 17.59 1.82
N THR A 252 10.11 17.06 2.09
CA THR A 252 11.36 17.75 1.80
C THR A 252 11.53 17.97 0.30
N ALA A 253 11.20 16.98 -0.54
CA ALA A 253 11.27 17.10 -1.98
C ALA A 253 10.19 18.05 -2.53
N LEU A 254 8.97 18.04 -1.98
CA LEU A 254 7.91 18.98 -2.35
C LEU A 254 8.28 20.42 -2.00
N ALA A 255 8.90 20.65 -0.84
CA ALA A 255 9.36 21.97 -0.40
C ALA A 255 10.50 22.51 -1.25
N ALA A 256 11.32 21.67 -1.89
CA ALA A 256 12.34 22.08 -2.84
C ALA A 256 11.77 22.65 -4.16
N GLY A 257 10.47 22.57 -4.37
CA GLY A 257 9.78 23.12 -5.53
C GLY A 257 10.07 22.36 -6.82
N VAL A 258 10.21 23.11 -7.93
CA VAL A 258 10.39 22.57 -9.29
C VAL A 258 11.87 22.26 -9.58
N ALA A 259 12.56 21.62 -8.64
CA ALA A 259 13.91 21.13 -8.88
C ALA A 259 13.88 19.94 -9.87
N GLY A 260 14.84 19.91 -10.79
CA GLY A 260 14.99 18.81 -11.74
C GLY A 260 15.24 17.49 -11.03
N GLY A 261 14.56 16.43 -11.50
CA GLY A 261 14.73 15.06 -11.05
C GLY A 261 15.99 14.41 -11.64
N GLY A 262 16.30 13.22 -11.12
CA GLY A 262 17.34 12.35 -11.66
C GLY A 262 16.76 11.22 -12.53
N GLY A 263 17.60 10.64 -13.36
CA GLY A 263 17.23 9.47 -14.16
C GLY A 263 16.07 9.73 -15.12
N GLU A 264 14.99 9.01 -14.92
CA GLU A 264 13.80 9.08 -15.79
C GLU A 264 12.80 10.18 -15.37
N TRP A 265 12.91 10.76 -14.19
CA TRP A 265 11.96 11.72 -13.64
C TRP A 265 12.33 13.15 -14.02
N SER A 266 11.32 13.94 -14.40
CA SER A 266 11.50 15.36 -14.71
C SER A 266 11.56 16.21 -13.45
N LEU A 267 10.86 15.79 -12.37
CA LEU A 267 10.79 16.48 -11.09
C LEU A 267 11.37 15.62 -9.98
N ARG A 268 12.17 16.22 -9.10
CA ARG A 268 12.71 15.57 -7.91
C ARG A 268 11.62 15.06 -6.96
N ALA A 269 10.48 15.76 -6.91
CA ALA A 269 9.32 15.34 -6.13
C ALA A 269 8.72 14.03 -6.64
N SER A 270 8.72 13.79 -7.96
CA SER A 270 8.23 12.54 -8.57
C SER A 270 9.15 11.37 -8.26
N GLU A 271 10.45 11.57 -8.35
CA GLU A 271 11.48 10.61 -7.94
C GLU A 271 11.36 10.24 -6.46
N ALA A 272 11.17 11.25 -5.59
CA ALA A 272 11.00 11.03 -4.16
C ALA A 272 9.70 10.29 -3.82
N LEU A 273 8.61 10.54 -4.57
CA LEU A 273 7.36 9.82 -4.40
C LEU A 273 7.53 8.33 -4.75
N GLU A 274 8.14 8.01 -5.90
CA GLU A 274 8.39 6.62 -6.29
C GLU A 274 9.24 5.92 -5.24
N ALA A 275 10.35 6.51 -4.83
CA ALA A 275 11.24 5.96 -3.80
C ALA A 275 10.50 5.76 -2.45
N SER A 276 9.64 6.70 -2.06
CA SER A 276 8.83 6.61 -0.85
C SER A 276 7.83 5.45 -0.92
N ILE A 277 7.16 5.29 -2.05
CA ILE A 277 6.19 4.21 -2.30
C ILE A 277 6.89 2.84 -2.33
N GLU A 278 8.04 2.72 -3.00
CA GLU A 278 8.83 1.49 -3.03
C GLU A 278 9.34 1.12 -1.64
N LYS A 279 9.75 2.11 -0.84
CA LYS A 279 10.22 1.88 0.54
C LYS A 279 9.13 1.28 1.43
N VAL A 280 7.86 1.67 1.27
CA VAL A 280 6.74 1.12 2.05
C VAL A 280 6.60 -0.39 1.91
N VAL A 281 6.82 -0.93 0.71
CA VAL A 281 6.72 -2.37 0.42
C VAL A 281 8.07 -3.09 0.49
N SER A 282 9.14 -2.36 0.82
CA SER A 282 10.47 -2.96 0.91
C SER A 282 10.54 -4.02 2.01
N PRO A 283 11.37 -5.06 1.81
CA PRO A 283 11.61 -6.07 2.84
C PRO A 283 12.09 -5.52 4.18
N ASP A 284 12.62 -4.30 4.22
CA ASP A 284 13.16 -3.68 5.43
C ASP A 284 12.10 -2.93 6.25
N VAL A 285 10.96 -2.59 5.65
CA VAL A 285 9.88 -1.82 6.27
C VAL A 285 8.62 -2.66 6.43
N PHE A 286 8.28 -3.47 5.44
CA PHE A 286 7.01 -4.17 5.41
C PHE A 286 6.86 -5.17 6.56
N LEU A 287 5.70 -5.07 7.26
CA LEU A 287 5.23 -6.06 8.22
C LEU A 287 3.78 -6.44 7.87
N PRO A 288 3.45 -7.75 7.81
CA PRO A 288 2.09 -8.21 7.50
C PRO A 288 1.00 -7.60 8.40
N ALA A 289 1.30 -7.46 9.69
CA ALA A 289 0.39 -6.87 10.67
C ALA A 289 0.10 -5.36 10.44
N LEU A 290 0.83 -4.71 9.55
CA LEU A 290 0.70 -3.28 9.21
C LEU A 290 0.32 -3.07 7.74
N ALA A 291 -0.01 -4.12 7.00
CA ALA A 291 -0.27 -4.04 5.56
C ALA A 291 -1.34 -2.98 5.21
N ASP A 292 -2.44 -2.92 5.97
CA ASP A 292 -3.51 -1.95 5.81
C ASP A 292 -3.04 -0.49 6.01
N LYS A 293 -2.24 -0.26 7.05
CA LYS A 293 -1.69 1.07 7.38
C LYS A 293 -0.65 1.50 6.35
N LEU A 294 0.21 0.59 5.93
CA LEU A 294 1.24 0.83 4.92
C LEU A 294 0.61 1.11 3.55
N PHE A 295 -0.41 0.36 3.16
CA PHE A 295 -1.15 0.64 1.93
C PHE A 295 -1.83 2.01 1.97
N ARG A 296 -2.48 2.34 3.09
CA ARG A 296 -3.08 3.67 3.29
C ARG A 296 -2.05 4.79 3.20
N LEU A 297 -0.85 4.58 3.76
CA LEU A 297 0.26 5.54 3.63
C LEU A 297 0.59 5.80 2.17
N CYS A 298 0.70 4.76 1.33
CA CYS A 298 0.94 4.95 -0.10
C CYS A 298 -0.10 5.82 -0.78
N LEU A 299 -1.39 5.57 -0.53
CA LEU A 299 -2.47 6.39 -1.09
C LEU A 299 -2.40 7.84 -0.59
N GLN A 300 -2.03 8.05 0.68
CA GLN A 300 -1.83 9.38 1.24
C GLN A 300 -0.66 10.14 0.58
N LEU A 301 0.46 9.45 0.31
CA LEU A 301 1.61 10.03 -0.39
C LEU A 301 1.23 10.46 -1.81
N VAL A 302 0.51 9.60 -2.56
CA VAL A 302 0.01 9.93 -3.91
C VAL A 302 -0.96 11.11 -3.86
N SER A 303 -1.89 11.12 -2.93
CA SER A 303 -2.86 12.22 -2.75
C SER A 303 -2.15 13.54 -2.40
N ARG A 304 -1.17 13.51 -1.50
CA ARG A 304 -0.38 14.69 -1.11
C ARG A 304 0.41 15.25 -2.29
N TYR A 305 1.03 14.39 -3.09
CA TYR A 305 1.74 14.76 -4.31
C TYR A 305 0.80 15.37 -5.35
N THR A 306 -0.38 14.77 -5.56
CA THR A 306 -1.41 15.28 -6.49
C THR A 306 -1.88 16.67 -6.07
N ALA A 307 -2.12 16.88 -4.77
CA ALA A 307 -2.49 18.19 -4.23
C ALA A 307 -1.38 19.23 -4.48
N TRP A 308 -0.11 18.88 -4.25
CA TRP A 308 1.02 19.77 -4.54
C TRP A 308 1.12 20.15 -6.02
N MET A 309 0.88 19.19 -6.92
CA MET A 309 0.85 19.49 -8.36
C MET A 309 -0.27 20.45 -8.76
N GLN A 310 -1.38 20.44 -8.02
CA GLN A 310 -2.51 21.33 -8.25
C GLN A 310 -2.33 22.71 -7.62
N ASP A 311 -1.48 22.81 -6.61
CA ASP A 311 -1.23 24.06 -5.89
C ASP A 311 -0.48 25.08 -6.75
N GLY A 312 -0.80 26.37 -6.54
CA GLY A 312 -0.15 27.48 -7.20
C GLY A 312 1.34 27.66 -6.85
N GLY A 313 1.82 27.03 -5.76
CA GLY A 313 3.23 26.99 -5.38
C GLY A 313 4.04 25.82 -5.98
N GLY A 314 3.38 24.87 -6.62
CA GLY A 314 3.97 23.69 -7.24
C GLY A 314 4.48 23.93 -8.68
N PRO A 315 4.50 22.89 -9.54
CA PRO A 315 4.98 22.96 -10.91
C PRO A 315 4.30 24.03 -11.77
N ARG A 316 3.05 24.36 -11.45
CA ARG A 316 2.28 25.43 -12.14
C ARG A 316 2.93 26.80 -12.01
N SER A 317 3.62 27.08 -10.90
CA SER A 317 4.32 28.34 -10.67
C SER A 317 5.48 28.57 -11.63
N ALA A 318 6.09 27.50 -12.14
CA ALA A 318 7.16 27.54 -13.15
C ALA A 318 6.63 27.64 -14.59
N GLY A 319 5.34 27.91 -14.77
CA GLY A 319 4.73 28.11 -16.07
C GLY A 319 4.65 26.82 -16.91
N ALA A 320 4.71 26.98 -18.23
CA ALA A 320 4.55 25.88 -19.18
C ALA A 320 5.60 24.77 -19.01
N GLU A 321 6.83 25.13 -18.61
CA GLU A 321 7.91 24.17 -18.44
C GLU A 321 7.66 23.23 -17.26
N GLY A 322 7.34 23.81 -16.10
CA GLY A 322 6.98 23.02 -14.92
C GLY A 322 5.74 22.17 -15.13
N SER A 323 4.72 22.72 -15.81
CA SER A 323 3.50 21.99 -16.13
C SER A 323 3.73 20.82 -17.10
N LEU A 324 4.63 20.94 -18.10
CA LEU A 324 5.00 19.83 -18.98
C LEU A 324 5.80 18.75 -18.28
N ALA A 325 6.75 19.14 -17.42
CA ALA A 325 7.50 18.21 -16.58
C ALA A 325 6.53 17.38 -15.70
N ALA A 326 5.62 18.07 -15.01
CA ALA A 326 4.59 17.46 -14.18
C ALA A 326 3.62 16.56 -14.98
N HIS A 327 3.23 16.97 -16.19
CA HIS A 327 2.42 16.17 -17.12
C HIS A 327 3.08 14.83 -17.45
N SER A 328 4.37 14.86 -17.83
CA SER A 328 5.15 13.65 -18.14
C SER A 328 5.21 12.71 -16.95
N ASP A 329 5.54 13.25 -15.77
CA ASP A 329 5.72 12.48 -14.55
C ASP A 329 4.40 11.91 -14.02
N ALA A 330 3.29 12.66 -14.08
CA ALA A 330 1.97 12.17 -13.69
C ALA A 330 1.54 10.94 -14.51
N GLY A 331 1.75 10.97 -15.83
CA GLY A 331 1.46 9.83 -16.69
C GLY A 331 2.36 8.62 -16.42
N ARG A 332 3.61 8.83 -16.03
CA ARG A 332 4.54 7.78 -15.63
C ARG A 332 4.13 7.14 -14.31
N LEU A 333 3.79 7.96 -13.30
CA LEU A 333 3.30 7.48 -12.00
C LEU A 333 2.00 6.69 -12.12
N ALA A 334 1.05 7.13 -12.95
CA ALA A 334 -0.19 6.39 -13.18
C ALA A 334 0.08 4.99 -13.74
N ARG A 335 1.01 4.86 -14.69
CA ARG A 335 1.44 3.55 -15.23
C ARG A 335 2.17 2.70 -14.19
N PHE A 336 3.02 3.31 -13.37
CA PHE A 336 3.72 2.63 -12.28
C PHE A 336 2.74 2.03 -11.28
N LEU A 337 1.71 2.78 -10.84
CA LEU A 337 0.70 2.30 -9.90
C LEU A 337 -0.11 1.12 -10.45
N ARG A 338 -0.51 1.17 -11.72
CA ARG A 338 -1.28 0.09 -12.37
C ARG A 338 -0.47 -1.16 -12.69
N GLY A 339 0.83 -1.00 -12.91
CA GLY A 339 1.73 -2.08 -13.31
C GLY A 339 2.52 -2.63 -12.13
N ARG A 340 3.79 -2.27 -12.10
CA ARG A 340 4.80 -2.80 -11.16
C ARG A 340 4.35 -2.73 -9.70
N TYR A 341 3.72 -1.62 -9.28
CA TYR A 341 3.36 -1.45 -7.89
C TYR A 341 2.20 -2.34 -7.44
N LEU A 342 1.17 -2.48 -8.29
CA LEU A 342 0.08 -3.42 -8.07
C LEU A 342 0.58 -4.87 -7.99
N GLU A 343 1.53 -5.24 -8.85
CA GLU A 343 2.15 -6.57 -8.85
C GLU A 343 2.90 -6.83 -7.54
N VAL A 344 3.74 -5.90 -7.10
CA VAL A 344 4.49 -6.01 -5.84
C VAL A 344 3.55 -6.19 -4.65
N TRP A 345 2.48 -5.39 -4.56
CA TRP A 345 1.49 -5.55 -3.48
C TRP A 345 0.79 -6.90 -3.52
N THR A 346 0.39 -7.36 -4.70
CA THR A 346 -0.27 -8.66 -4.87
C THR A 346 0.64 -9.80 -4.42
N LEU A 347 1.91 -9.78 -4.82
CA LEU A 347 2.91 -10.76 -4.41
C LEU A 347 3.18 -10.71 -2.90
N THR A 348 3.33 -9.51 -2.34
CA THR A 348 3.59 -9.32 -0.91
C THR A 348 2.44 -9.84 -0.05
N LEU A 349 1.20 -9.57 -0.42
CA LEU A 349 0.03 -10.08 0.30
C LEU A 349 -0.13 -11.60 0.15
N SER A 350 0.12 -12.15 -1.04
CA SER A 350 0.06 -13.60 -1.26
C SER A 350 1.09 -14.36 -0.44
N ALA A 351 2.23 -13.76 -0.14
CA ALA A 351 3.28 -14.35 0.70
C ALA A 351 2.95 -14.34 2.20
N THR A 352 1.94 -13.57 2.64
CA THR A 352 1.67 -13.34 4.07
C THR A 352 0.55 -14.20 4.67
N GLY A 353 -0.16 -14.98 3.88
CA GLY A 353 -1.20 -15.90 4.37
C GLY A 353 -2.13 -16.42 3.28
N PRO A 354 -3.01 -17.37 3.61
CA PRO A 354 -4.06 -17.79 2.70
C PRO A 354 -4.92 -16.56 2.37
N ALA A 355 -5.06 -16.28 1.08
CA ALA A 355 -5.94 -15.23 0.59
C ALA A 355 -7.34 -15.45 1.19
N GLU A 356 -7.76 -14.55 2.06
CA GLU A 356 -9.20 -14.44 2.34
C GLU A 356 -9.87 -14.23 0.99
N GLU A 357 -10.84 -15.10 0.68
CA GLU A 357 -11.49 -15.22 -0.60
C GLU A 357 -11.74 -13.86 -1.26
N ASP A 358 -11.05 -13.60 -2.38
CA ASP A 358 -11.26 -12.53 -3.40
C ASP A 358 -11.52 -11.06 -2.98
N GLY A 359 -11.84 -10.74 -1.73
CA GLY A 359 -12.23 -9.38 -1.33
C GLY A 359 -11.05 -8.39 -1.23
N GLY A 360 -9.93 -8.79 -0.62
CA GLY A 360 -8.83 -7.89 -0.29
C GLY A 360 -8.06 -7.39 -1.51
N ALA A 361 -7.69 -8.29 -2.42
CA ALA A 361 -6.96 -7.96 -3.64
C ALA A 361 -7.79 -7.10 -4.61
N GLY A 362 -9.12 -7.32 -4.65
CA GLY A 362 -10.04 -6.52 -5.46
C GLY A 362 -10.12 -5.06 -5.00
N HIS A 363 -10.25 -4.82 -3.69
CA HIS A 363 -10.28 -3.47 -3.12
C HIS A 363 -8.96 -2.72 -3.30
N LEU A 364 -7.82 -3.41 -3.13
CA LEU A 364 -6.50 -2.86 -3.35
C LEU A 364 -6.33 -2.41 -4.81
N ARG A 365 -6.69 -3.27 -5.77
CA ARG A 365 -6.67 -2.95 -7.19
C ARG A 365 -7.55 -1.74 -7.51
N ALA A 366 -8.77 -1.70 -6.99
CA ALA A 366 -9.70 -0.60 -7.20
C ALA A 366 -9.15 0.73 -6.67
N ALA A 367 -8.54 0.74 -5.47
CA ALA A 367 -7.95 1.93 -4.89
C ALA A 367 -6.74 2.45 -5.67
N LEU A 368 -5.86 1.57 -6.16
CA LEU A 368 -4.73 1.96 -7.01
C LEU A 368 -5.19 2.46 -8.38
N GLU A 369 -6.24 1.85 -8.94
CA GLU A 369 -6.85 2.30 -10.20
C GLU A 369 -7.44 3.69 -10.05
N GLU A 370 -8.13 3.97 -8.95
CA GLU A 370 -8.66 5.30 -8.65
C GLU A 370 -7.54 6.35 -8.50
N ALA A 371 -6.47 6.02 -7.76
CA ALA A 371 -5.31 6.90 -7.62
C ALA A 371 -4.63 7.17 -8.96
N ALA A 372 -4.49 6.17 -9.83
CA ALA A 372 -3.95 6.32 -11.17
C ALA A 372 -4.86 7.17 -12.07
N ALA A 373 -6.17 6.99 -11.99
CA ALA A 373 -7.15 7.80 -12.73
C ALA A 373 -7.11 9.28 -12.31
N GLN A 374 -6.89 9.58 -11.02
CA GLN A 374 -6.68 10.95 -10.53
C GLN A 374 -5.41 11.59 -11.12
N LEU A 375 -4.30 10.84 -11.21
CA LEU A 375 -3.07 11.31 -11.86
C LEU A 375 -3.27 11.56 -13.36
N GLU A 376 -4.03 10.72 -14.06
CA GLU A 376 -4.35 10.94 -15.48
C GLU A 376 -5.28 12.14 -15.70
N ALA A 377 -6.22 12.38 -14.78
CA ALA A 377 -7.04 13.58 -14.81
C ALA A 377 -6.19 14.84 -14.63
N LEU A 378 -5.26 14.81 -13.67
CA LEU A 378 -4.28 15.85 -13.46
C LEU A 378 -3.38 16.06 -14.68
N GLN A 379 -2.91 14.98 -15.30
CA GLN A 379 -2.12 15.01 -16.53
C GLN A 379 -2.84 15.79 -17.64
N ARG A 380 -4.13 15.53 -17.84
CA ARG A 380 -4.95 16.24 -18.84
C ARG A 380 -5.11 17.71 -18.51
N ASP A 381 -5.37 18.05 -17.25
CA ASP A 381 -5.54 19.42 -16.78
C ASP A 381 -4.26 20.26 -16.98
N LEU A 382 -3.10 19.71 -16.64
CA LEU A 382 -1.80 20.35 -16.85
C LEU A 382 -1.56 20.67 -18.33
N LEU A 383 -1.90 19.76 -19.24
CA LEU A 383 -1.74 19.98 -20.66
C LEU A 383 -2.70 21.05 -21.20
N GLN A 384 -3.93 21.10 -20.70
CA GLN A 384 -4.89 22.16 -21.02
C GLN A 384 -4.40 23.54 -20.57
N GLN A 385 -3.78 23.63 -19.39
CA GLN A 385 -3.19 24.88 -18.90
C GLN A 385 -2.04 25.35 -19.77
N VAL A 386 -1.19 24.43 -20.23
CA VAL A 386 -0.11 24.76 -21.16
C VAL A 386 -0.70 25.29 -22.47
N ALA A 387 -1.74 24.64 -23.01
CA ALA A 387 -2.46 25.08 -24.20
C ALA A 387 -3.05 26.48 -24.03
N ALA A 388 -3.70 26.75 -22.88
CA ALA A 388 -4.25 28.05 -22.57
C ALA A 388 -3.16 29.15 -22.52
N GLY A 389 -2.05 28.88 -21.82
CA GLY A 389 -0.94 29.84 -21.72
C GLY A 389 -0.26 30.15 -23.04
N VAL A 390 -0.12 29.17 -23.94
CA VAL A 390 0.47 29.37 -25.28
C VAL A 390 -0.53 30.05 -26.22
N SER A 391 -1.84 29.68 -26.14
CA SER A 391 -2.88 30.30 -26.97
C SER A 391 -3.04 31.79 -26.70
N GLU A 392 -2.87 32.26 -25.44
CA GLU A 392 -2.91 33.69 -25.10
C GLU A 392 -1.85 34.49 -25.90
N LYS A 393 -0.62 33.95 -26.02
CA LYS A 393 0.44 34.58 -26.82
C LYS A 393 0.07 34.63 -28.34
N CYS A 394 -0.60 33.60 -28.84
CA CYS A 394 -1.06 33.56 -30.22
C CYS A 394 -2.20 34.56 -30.48
N LYS A 395 -3.12 34.71 -29.49
CA LYS A 395 -4.25 35.66 -29.56
C LYS A 395 -3.78 37.12 -29.67
N ASP A 396 -2.59 37.47 -29.22
CA ASP A 396 -2.03 38.80 -29.37
C ASP A 396 -1.86 39.19 -30.87
N GLY A 397 -1.57 38.22 -31.72
CA GLY A 397 -1.49 38.44 -33.18
C GLY A 397 -2.81 38.89 -33.81
N LEU A 398 -3.95 38.53 -33.22
CA LEU A 398 -5.28 38.90 -33.71
C LEU A 398 -5.61 40.40 -33.55
N LYS A 399 -4.84 41.14 -32.74
CA LYS A 399 -5.01 42.60 -32.59
C LYS A 399 -4.83 43.35 -33.91
N PHE A 400 -4.01 42.82 -34.82
CA PHE A 400 -3.77 43.41 -36.12
C PHE A 400 -4.98 43.35 -37.07
N MET A 401 -5.96 42.49 -36.80
CA MET A 401 -7.20 42.40 -37.58
C MET A 401 -7.96 43.72 -37.65
N ARG A 402 -7.88 44.56 -36.62
CA ARG A 402 -8.49 45.88 -36.60
C ARG A 402 -7.97 46.81 -37.69
N GLY A 403 -6.79 46.54 -38.24
CA GLY A 403 -6.21 47.26 -39.39
C GLY A 403 -7.00 47.06 -40.70
N ILE A 404 -7.80 46.00 -40.82
CA ILE A 404 -8.65 45.74 -41.99
C ILE A 404 -9.63 46.90 -42.18
N ILE A 405 -10.23 47.42 -41.13
CA ILE A 405 -11.16 48.58 -41.16
C ILE A 405 -10.42 49.78 -41.75
N ALA A 406 -9.24 50.12 -41.27
CA ALA A 406 -8.47 51.26 -41.75
C ALA A 406 -8.03 51.07 -43.22
N THR A 407 -7.83 49.84 -43.65
CA THR A 407 -7.40 49.52 -45.01
C THR A 407 -8.49 49.77 -46.04
N TYR A 408 -9.74 49.44 -45.76
CA TYR A 408 -10.83 49.48 -46.73
C TYR A 408 -11.83 50.60 -46.49
N ARG A 409 -11.91 51.19 -45.32
CA ARG A 409 -12.87 52.22 -45.02
C ARG A 409 -12.54 53.54 -45.72
N MET A 410 -13.43 53.98 -46.58
CA MET A 410 -13.28 55.20 -47.39
C MET A 410 -11.99 55.23 -48.25
N THR A 411 -11.47 54.07 -48.61
CA THR A 411 -10.33 53.95 -49.50
C THR A 411 -10.81 53.34 -50.82
N ASN A 412 -10.34 53.83 -51.93
CA ASN A 412 -10.74 53.28 -53.22
C ASN A 412 -9.94 52.04 -53.63
N ARG A 413 -9.64 51.12 -52.63
CA ARG A 413 -8.88 49.90 -52.90
C ARG A 413 -9.72 48.85 -53.63
N PRO A 414 -9.09 48.04 -54.50
CA PRO A 414 -9.78 46.93 -55.18
C PRO A 414 -10.16 45.84 -54.16
N MET A 415 -10.93 44.85 -54.59
CA MET A 415 -11.21 43.62 -53.86
C MET A 415 -9.92 42.93 -53.43
N PRO A 416 -9.84 42.39 -52.19
CA PRO A 416 -8.69 41.66 -51.75
C PRO A 416 -8.48 40.37 -52.55
N SER A 417 -7.24 40.05 -52.87
CA SER A 417 -6.81 38.84 -53.57
C SER A 417 -5.78 38.01 -52.83
N GLN A 418 -5.28 38.55 -51.71
CA GLN A 418 -4.25 37.90 -50.88
C GLN A 418 -4.59 38.05 -49.39
N PRO A 419 -4.19 37.05 -48.55
CA PRO A 419 -4.36 37.15 -47.11
C PRO A 419 -3.50 38.27 -46.53
N SER A 420 -3.87 38.75 -45.37
CA SER A 420 -3.15 39.78 -44.62
C SER A 420 -1.80 39.25 -44.11
N GLN A 421 -0.78 40.10 -44.13
CA GLN A 421 0.62 39.72 -43.73
C GLN A 421 0.75 39.28 -42.25
N TYR A 422 -0.19 39.63 -41.38
CA TYR A 422 -0.14 39.23 -39.97
C TYR A 422 -0.53 37.76 -39.72
N VAL A 423 -1.28 37.13 -40.64
CA VAL A 423 -1.89 35.80 -40.44
C VAL A 423 -0.84 34.69 -40.23
N PRO A 424 0.24 34.58 -41.04
CA PRO A 424 1.28 33.57 -40.76
C PRO A 424 1.97 33.73 -39.41
N GLY A 425 1.95 34.95 -38.86
CA GLY A 425 2.57 35.27 -37.55
C GLY A 425 1.71 34.88 -36.35
N ILE A 426 0.40 34.61 -36.52
CA ILE A 426 -0.51 34.27 -35.40
C ILE A 426 0.00 33.05 -34.64
N LEU A 427 0.37 31.98 -35.35
CA LEU A 427 0.86 30.72 -34.73
C LEU A 427 2.38 30.69 -34.50
N GLY A 428 3.08 31.81 -34.75
CA GLY A 428 4.53 31.90 -34.52
C GLY A 428 4.96 31.48 -33.11
N PRO A 429 4.39 32.06 -32.04
CA PRO A 429 4.71 31.67 -30.67
C PRO A 429 4.45 30.18 -30.34
N PHE A 430 3.44 29.59 -31.00
CA PHE A 430 3.12 28.18 -30.82
C PHE A 430 4.12 27.26 -31.54
N ARG A 431 4.57 27.62 -32.75
CA ARG A 431 5.61 26.87 -33.46
C ARG A 431 6.92 26.88 -32.72
N GLU A 432 7.34 28.06 -32.26
CA GLU A 432 8.55 28.19 -31.43
C GLU A 432 8.47 27.33 -30.17
N PHE A 433 7.31 27.33 -29.49
CA PHE A 433 7.07 26.50 -28.33
C PHE A 433 7.17 25.00 -28.65
N LEU A 434 6.57 24.52 -29.72
CA LEU A 434 6.61 23.11 -30.12
C LEU A 434 8.01 22.64 -30.50
N GLU A 435 8.78 23.46 -31.23
CA GLU A 435 10.15 23.13 -31.60
C GLU A 435 11.08 23.10 -30.37
N GLY A 436 10.94 24.07 -29.47
CA GLY A 436 11.72 24.13 -28.22
C GLY A 436 11.42 22.99 -27.23
N ARG A 437 10.28 22.29 -27.36
CA ARG A 437 9.82 21.24 -26.42
C ARG A 437 9.59 19.87 -27.08
N LYS A 438 10.12 19.68 -28.27
CA LYS A 438 9.92 18.45 -29.06
C LYS A 438 10.30 17.16 -28.31
N ALA A 439 11.34 17.21 -27.50
CA ALA A 439 11.81 16.08 -26.71
C ALA A 439 10.93 15.76 -25.48
N GLN A 440 10.13 16.72 -25.02
CA GLN A 440 9.30 16.58 -23.80
C GLN A 440 7.85 16.15 -24.11
N LEU A 441 7.43 16.24 -25.37
CA LEU A 441 6.08 15.93 -25.81
C LEU A 441 6.05 14.63 -26.60
N ASP A 442 5.35 13.63 -26.08
CA ASP A 442 5.00 12.45 -26.88
C ASP A 442 3.98 12.81 -27.97
N ALA A 443 3.76 11.88 -28.92
CA ALA A 443 2.86 12.12 -30.03
C ALA A 443 1.41 12.40 -29.58
N GLY A 444 0.94 11.74 -28.52
CA GLY A 444 -0.41 11.92 -27.96
C GLY A 444 -0.57 13.29 -27.31
N ALA A 445 0.33 13.67 -26.40
CA ALA A 445 0.34 14.97 -25.75
C ALA A 445 0.46 16.12 -26.77
N ARG A 446 1.32 15.93 -27.80
CA ARG A 446 1.48 16.90 -28.88
C ARG A 446 0.17 17.10 -29.64
N SER A 447 -0.52 16.01 -30.02
CA SER A 447 -1.79 16.10 -30.74
C SER A 447 -2.88 16.84 -29.95
N VAL A 448 -3.01 16.51 -28.65
CA VAL A 448 -3.96 17.19 -27.75
C VAL A 448 -3.62 18.67 -27.60
N LEU A 449 -2.34 19.00 -27.39
CA LEU A 449 -1.88 20.38 -27.25
C LEU A 449 -2.13 21.22 -28.53
N VAL A 450 -1.83 20.64 -29.69
CA VAL A 450 -2.06 21.27 -31.00
C VAL A 450 -3.54 21.57 -31.17
N GLN A 451 -4.41 20.59 -30.92
CA GLN A 451 -5.85 20.78 -31.12
C GLN A 451 -6.44 21.79 -30.13
N ALA A 452 -6.09 21.70 -28.85
CA ALA A 452 -6.57 22.63 -27.83
C ALA A 452 -6.15 24.09 -28.12
N THR A 453 -4.90 24.28 -28.57
CA THR A 453 -4.41 25.61 -28.97
C THR A 453 -5.11 26.11 -30.24
N ALA A 454 -5.29 25.25 -31.25
CA ALA A 454 -6.01 25.59 -32.49
C ALA A 454 -7.45 26.02 -32.21
N ASP A 455 -8.17 25.27 -31.39
CA ASP A 455 -9.55 25.58 -31.01
C ASP A 455 -9.64 26.91 -30.25
N ALA A 456 -8.77 27.13 -29.26
CA ALA A 456 -8.78 28.36 -28.45
C ALA A 456 -8.44 29.62 -29.26
N VAL A 457 -7.54 29.52 -30.25
CA VAL A 457 -7.18 30.63 -31.14
C VAL A 457 -8.29 30.85 -32.18
N SER A 458 -8.90 29.78 -32.73
CA SER A 458 -10.01 29.86 -33.67
C SER A 458 -11.25 30.50 -33.06
N ASP A 459 -11.62 30.12 -31.84
CA ASP A 459 -12.74 30.71 -31.10
C ASP A 459 -12.50 32.21 -30.88
N ARG A 460 -11.29 32.60 -30.45
CA ARG A 460 -10.95 34.01 -30.28
C ARG A 460 -10.94 34.78 -31.62
N PHE A 461 -10.44 34.16 -32.70
CA PHE A 461 -10.50 34.75 -34.04
C PHE A 461 -11.96 34.99 -34.42
N ASN A 462 -12.84 34.02 -34.17
CA ASN A 462 -14.27 34.13 -34.46
C ASN A 462 -14.93 35.29 -33.70
N GLU A 463 -14.63 35.44 -32.39
CA GLU A 463 -15.13 36.56 -31.58
C GLU A 463 -14.72 37.93 -32.19
N VAL A 464 -13.41 38.11 -32.47
CA VAL A 464 -12.87 39.36 -32.99
C VAL A 464 -13.40 39.65 -34.38
N ALA A 465 -13.56 38.63 -35.24
CA ALA A 465 -14.14 38.74 -36.58
C ALA A 465 -15.63 39.14 -36.50
N ALA A 466 -16.40 38.55 -35.63
CA ALA A 466 -17.80 38.88 -35.42
C ALA A 466 -17.98 40.34 -34.93
N ASP A 467 -17.18 40.78 -33.97
CA ASP A 467 -17.16 42.16 -33.49
C ASP A 467 -16.84 43.18 -34.62
N LEU A 468 -15.82 42.80 -35.44
CA LEU A 468 -15.46 43.63 -36.59
C LEU A 468 -16.59 43.73 -37.61
N LEU A 469 -17.19 42.59 -38.00
CA LEU A 469 -18.29 42.55 -38.97
C LEU A 469 -19.54 43.30 -38.45
N GLN A 470 -19.84 43.19 -37.16
CA GLN A 470 -20.92 43.93 -36.53
C GLN A 470 -20.67 45.45 -36.57
N THR A 471 -19.46 45.90 -36.22
CA THR A 471 -19.05 47.32 -36.29
C THR A 471 -19.19 47.88 -37.71
N VAL A 472 -18.74 47.10 -38.69
CA VAL A 472 -18.85 47.45 -40.13
C VAL A 472 -20.33 47.60 -40.54
N ALA A 473 -21.17 46.61 -40.20
CA ALA A 473 -22.60 46.63 -40.51
C ALA A 473 -23.33 47.84 -39.89
N GLN A 474 -23.05 48.18 -38.63
CA GLN A 474 -23.61 49.34 -37.93
C GLN A 474 -23.18 50.65 -38.62
N THR A 475 -21.92 50.73 -39.00
CA THR A 475 -21.37 51.90 -39.69
C THR A 475 -22.00 52.08 -41.07
N ASP A 476 -22.12 51.02 -41.85
CA ASP A 476 -22.76 51.02 -43.18
C ASP A 476 -24.24 51.42 -43.06
N ALA A 477 -24.97 50.88 -42.09
CA ALA A 477 -26.36 51.24 -41.83
C ALA A 477 -26.51 52.74 -41.52
N SER A 478 -25.57 53.28 -40.73
CA SER A 478 -25.54 54.71 -40.37
C SER A 478 -25.22 55.61 -41.59
N LEU A 479 -24.28 55.21 -42.44
CA LEU A 479 -23.91 55.92 -43.68
C LEU A 479 -25.03 55.85 -44.71
N LYS A 480 -25.74 54.74 -44.86
CA LYS A 480 -26.92 54.62 -45.73
C LYS A 480 -28.07 55.54 -45.28
N LYS A 481 -28.25 55.74 -43.96
CA LYS A 481 -29.23 56.68 -43.42
C LYS A 481 -28.88 58.15 -43.69
N LEU A 482 -27.60 58.48 -43.75
CA LEU A 482 -27.11 59.84 -44.02
C LEU A 482 -27.09 60.18 -45.53
N LYS A 483 -26.90 59.22 -46.42
CA LYS A 483 -26.96 59.37 -47.85
C LYS A 483 -28.40 59.28 -48.38
N LYS A 484 -29.22 60.31 -48.15
CA LYS A 484 -30.61 60.47 -48.57
C LYS A 484 -30.75 60.96 -50.00
N GLN A 485 -29.86 60.60 -50.95
CA GLN A 485 -30.04 60.86 -52.37
C GLN A 485 -30.02 59.56 -53.20
N PRO A 486 -31.08 59.23 -53.95
CA PRO A 486 -31.10 58.14 -54.91
C PRO A 486 -30.42 58.60 -56.22
N GLY A 487 -29.18 58.20 -56.41
CA GLY A 487 -28.54 58.50 -57.69
C GLY A 487 -27.03 58.41 -57.68
N ALA A 488 -26.49 57.21 -57.49
CA ALA A 488 -25.24 56.70 -58.04
C ALA A 488 -25.07 55.25 -57.55
N ALA A 489 -25.74 54.32 -58.21
CA ALA A 489 -25.37 52.92 -58.15
C ALA A 489 -24.02 52.77 -58.84
N GLY A 490 -22.94 53.07 -58.18
CA GLY A 490 -21.61 52.63 -58.60
C GLY A 490 -21.57 51.10 -58.50
N ALA A 491 -21.37 50.43 -59.63
CA ALA A 491 -21.25 48.96 -59.79
C ALA A 491 -19.95 48.40 -59.12
N GLY A 492 -19.67 48.80 -57.84
CA GLY A 492 -18.50 48.33 -57.11
C GLY A 492 -18.92 47.73 -55.77
N ALA A 493 -18.22 46.64 -55.39
CA ALA A 493 -18.40 45.98 -54.05
C ALA A 493 -18.28 47.01 -52.93
N SER A 494 -19.18 46.95 -51.92
CA SER A 494 -19.16 47.83 -50.78
C SER A 494 -17.87 47.61 -49.94
N ASP A 495 -17.49 48.63 -49.15
CA ASP A 495 -16.35 48.49 -48.23
C ASP A 495 -16.59 47.31 -47.27
N ALA A 496 -17.85 47.05 -46.86
CA ALA A 496 -18.23 45.90 -46.07
C ALA A 496 -17.95 44.55 -46.79
N ASP A 497 -18.27 44.47 -48.08
CA ASP A 497 -17.99 43.25 -48.89
C ASP A 497 -16.49 43.01 -49.01
N LYS A 498 -15.69 44.05 -49.22
CA LYS A 498 -14.22 43.96 -49.26
C LYS A 498 -13.63 43.50 -47.93
N MET A 499 -14.10 44.05 -46.80
CA MET A 499 -13.65 43.65 -45.46
C MET A 499 -14.01 42.19 -45.18
N ARG A 500 -15.21 41.72 -45.52
CA ARG A 500 -15.64 40.34 -45.38
C ARG A 500 -14.81 39.39 -46.25
N ALA A 501 -14.54 39.78 -47.51
CA ALA A 501 -13.68 39.01 -48.39
C ALA A 501 -12.24 38.90 -47.88
N GLN A 502 -11.71 39.99 -47.29
CA GLN A 502 -10.38 39.97 -46.66
C GLN A 502 -10.36 39.01 -45.47
N LEU A 503 -11.37 39.08 -44.59
CA LEU A 503 -11.47 38.17 -43.46
C LEU A 503 -11.57 36.71 -43.90
N PHE A 504 -12.32 36.44 -44.97
CA PHE A 504 -12.42 35.07 -45.49
C PHE A 504 -11.08 34.55 -46.00
N LEU A 505 -10.31 35.34 -46.76
CA LEU A 505 -8.95 35.01 -47.20
C LEU A 505 -7.98 34.81 -46.02
N ASP A 506 -8.11 35.66 -45.00
CA ASP A 506 -7.29 35.57 -43.78
C ASP A 506 -7.59 34.26 -43.02
N VAL A 507 -8.86 33.86 -42.90
CA VAL A 507 -9.27 32.61 -42.23
C VAL A 507 -8.86 31.37 -43.05
N GLU A 508 -8.95 31.42 -44.40
CA GLU A 508 -8.43 30.33 -45.24
C GLU A 508 -6.94 30.13 -45.08
N GLU A 509 -6.15 31.22 -45.02
CA GLU A 509 -4.71 31.15 -44.75
C GLU A 509 -4.43 30.63 -43.36
N PHE A 510 -5.16 31.12 -42.35
CA PHE A 510 -5.04 30.61 -40.98
C PHE A 510 -5.33 29.10 -40.89
N GLY A 511 -6.31 28.61 -41.70
CA GLY A 511 -6.59 27.17 -41.79
C GLY A 511 -5.41 26.38 -42.37
N ARG A 512 -4.69 26.91 -43.36
CA ARG A 512 -3.46 26.29 -43.91
C ARG A 512 -2.35 26.23 -42.83
N GLU A 513 -2.21 27.31 -42.06
CA GLU A 513 -1.25 27.39 -40.95
C GLU A 513 -1.57 26.39 -39.82
N LEU A 514 -2.88 26.18 -39.52
CA LEU A 514 -3.33 25.17 -38.56
C LEU A 514 -2.99 23.75 -39.03
N VAL A 515 -3.22 23.45 -40.30
CA VAL A 515 -2.84 22.14 -40.89
C VAL A 515 -1.32 21.94 -40.84
N ALA A 516 -0.56 22.99 -41.12
CA ALA A 516 0.91 22.93 -41.09
C ALA A 516 1.49 22.59 -39.69
N VAL A 517 0.82 22.98 -38.62
CA VAL A 517 1.20 22.60 -37.25
C VAL A 517 0.60 21.25 -36.82
N GLY A 518 -0.24 20.62 -37.65
CA GLY A 518 -0.84 19.30 -37.41
C GLY A 518 -2.21 19.32 -36.75
N ALA A 519 -2.92 20.47 -36.78
CA ALA A 519 -4.27 20.55 -36.24
C ALA A 519 -5.29 19.93 -37.22
N GLN A 520 -6.34 19.35 -36.71
CA GLN A 520 -7.47 18.86 -37.47
C GLN A 520 -8.46 20.01 -37.69
N VAL A 521 -8.61 20.42 -38.94
CA VAL A 521 -9.50 21.53 -39.37
C VAL A 521 -10.83 21.04 -39.95
N GLN A 522 -11.00 19.72 -40.11
CA GLN A 522 -12.20 19.11 -40.69
C GLN A 522 -13.02 18.41 -39.60
N GLY A 523 -14.35 18.48 -39.70
CA GLY A 523 -15.28 17.85 -38.77
C GLY A 523 -16.40 18.78 -38.31
N SER A 524 -17.63 18.28 -38.23
CA SER A 524 -18.77 19.05 -37.71
C SER A 524 -18.55 19.43 -36.23
N GLY A 525 -18.64 20.72 -35.91
CA GLY A 525 -18.45 21.24 -34.55
C GLY A 525 -17.04 21.73 -34.21
N ASN A 526 -16.07 21.64 -35.13
CA ASN A 526 -14.72 22.17 -34.93
C ASN A 526 -14.74 23.70 -34.84
N ALA A 527 -13.95 24.30 -33.97
CA ALA A 527 -13.87 25.74 -33.76
C ALA A 527 -13.47 26.48 -35.03
N PHE A 528 -12.54 25.95 -35.81
CA PHE A 528 -12.14 26.51 -37.09
C PHE A 528 -13.29 26.51 -38.13
N GLN A 529 -14.09 25.44 -38.19
CA GLN A 529 -15.25 25.39 -39.10
C GLN A 529 -16.30 26.43 -38.74
N ARG A 530 -16.59 26.64 -37.48
CA ARG A 530 -17.48 27.72 -37.02
C ARG A 530 -16.96 29.08 -37.42
N LEU A 531 -15.65 29.34 -37.27
CA LEU A 531 -15.01 30.56 -37.73
C LEU A 531 -15.14 30.75 -39.24
N LEU A 532 -14.83 29.71 -40.02
CA LEU A 532 -14.91 29.77 -41.50
C LEU A 532 -16.34 30.07 -41.98
N GLU A 533 -17.34 29.44 -41.40
CA GLU A 533 -18.75 29.68 -41.72
C GLU A 533 -19.19 31.11 -41.35
N SER A 534 -18.73 31.66 -40.21
CA SER A 534 -19.12 33.00 -39.78
C SER A 534 -18.63 34.13 -40.69
N VAL A 535 -17.48 33.93 -41.34
CA VAL A 535 -16.89 34.95 -42.24
C VAL A 535 -17.21 34.71 -43.73
N ARG A 536 -17.84 33.58 -44.07
CA ARG A 536 -18.14 33.22 -45.47
C ARG A 536 -18.92 34.34 -46.17
N PRO A 537 -18.48 34.82 -47.32
CA PRO A 537 -19.24 35.78 -48.10
C PRO A 537 -20.58 35.18 -48.58
N PRO A 538 -21.66 35.97 -48.63
CA PRO A 538 -22.90 35.48 -49.24
C PRO A 538 -22.65 35.06 -50.67
N PRO A 539 -23.35 34.03 -51.17
CA PRO A 539 -23.23 33.63 -52.58
C PRO A 539 -23.54 34.83 -53.48
N LEU A 540 -22.67 35.09 -54.48
CA LEU A 540 -22.92 36.09 -55.45
C LEU A 540 -24.28 35.79 -56.11
N PRO A 541 -25.18 36.80 -56.26
CA PRO A 541 -26.42 36.58 -56.99
C PRO A 541 -26.07 36.05 -58.39
N ALA A 542 -26.66 34.92 -58.77
CA ALA A 542 -26.52 34.35 -60.06
C ALA A 542 -26.94 35.43 -61.09
N GLY A 543 -25.96 35.93 -61.87
CA GLY A 543 -26.16 36.93 -62.91
C GLY A 543 -26.98 36.40 -64.08
#